data_f21eec0bc4de8470e463ffbb35c9d944
#
_entry.id   f21eec0bc4de8470e463ffbb35c9d944
#
_cell.length_a   1.000
_cell.length_b   1.000
_cell.length_c   1.000
_cell.angle_alpha   90.00
_cell.angle_beta   90.00
_cell.angle_gamma   90.00
#
_symmetry.space_group_name_H-M   'P 1'
#
loop_
_entity.id
_entity.type
_entity.pdbx_description
1 polymer ?
#
loop_
_entity_poly.entity_id
_entity_poly.type
_entity_poly.pdbx_seq_one_letter_code
_entity_poly.pdbx_strand_id
1 'polypeptide(L)'
;MMKEIFTPILFFIVAGLSIQGCIKDHCTQTYSYFVPVYKTTEEVRANIKSNAPREMERTGKLYIRGNYIFLNEVDKGIHIIDNAIPTAPKNVAFIDIPGNMDMAVKGNTLYADAYTDLITLDITDPLNARTTAIVENAFPFRQYYGTFYPDNSKVIVDWVKRDTTVNMDCGNGGFFGIDLNKSEAFMYNDVRSLASYSTQGSANASSSKSVSPFGAGGSMARFAVAGYFLYSVTLNDLNVFEISRPQQPSLTNTINIGWDIETIFPFQQKLFIGSTTGMYIYSISNGGNPVKESQFLHVQSCDPVIADEKYAYVTLRTGTTCNGVNNRLEILDIADINNPSLIKTYEMTNPHGLSKDGDMLFVCDGINGLKVYNAADVNDLKLITTIEGIETYDVIAMNNIALVVTGDGLYQYLYADPDNIQLLSKIKVKQS
;
A
#
# COMPACT_ATOMS: atom_id res chain seq x y z
N MET A 1 -70.59 -20.19 -54.90
CA MET A 1 -69.67 -21.00 -54.08
C MET A 1 -68.47 -20.12 -53.59
N MET A 2 -68.69 -18.86 -53.26
CA MET A 2 -67.62 -17.89 -52.85
C MET A 2 -67.99 -17.02 -51.65
N LYS A 3 -69.05 -17.36 -50.92
CA LYS A 3 -69.51 -16.58 -49.75
C LYS A 3 -69.15 -17.18 -48.38
N GLU A 4 -68.73 -18.46 -48.32
CA GLU A 4 -68.51 -19.15 -47.06
C GLU A 4 -67.01 -19.13 -46.58
N ILE A 5 -66.10 -18.71 -47.45
CA ILE A 5 -64.63 -18.66 -47.08
C ILE A 5 -64.19 -17.34 -46.45
N PHE A 6 -64.98 -16.29 -46.66
CA PHE A 6 -64.63 -14.97 -46.14
C PHE A 6 -64.93 -14.78 -44.64
N THR A 7 -65.89 -15.49 -44.10
CA THR A 7 -66.30 -15.30 -42.69
C THR A 7 -65.30 -15.84 -41.67
N PRO A 8 -64.70 -17.06 -41.87
CA PRO A 8 -63.68 -17.54 -40.91
C PRO A 8 -62.33 -16.75 -40.95
N ILE A 9 -61.96 -16.23 -42.13
CA ILE A 9 -60.70 -15.46 -42.27
C ILE A 9 -60.84 -14.12 -41.58
N LEU A 10 -62.00 -13.47 -41.64
CA LEU A 10 -62.24 -12.23 -40.96
C LEU A 10 -62.23 -12.40 -39.44
N PHE A 11 -62.72 -13.49 -38.90
CA PHE A 11 -62.73 -13.85 -37.50
C PHE A 11 -61.32 -14.12 -36.97
N PHE A 12 -60.44 -14.75 -37.74
CA PHE A 12 -59.02 -14.95 -37.39
C PHE A 12 -58.19 -13.67 -37.43
N ILE A 13 -58.50 -12.74 -38.34
CA ILE A 13 -57.81 -11.43 -38.40
C ILE A 13 -58.23 -10.54 -37.22
N VAL A 14 -59.50 -10.56 -36.82
CA VAL A 14 -59.98 -9.76 -35.65
C VAL A 14 -59.49 -10.40 -34.33
N ALA A 15 -59.37 -11.74 -34.22
CA ALA A 15 -58.82 -12.40 -33.06
C ALA A 15 -57.29 -12.19 -32.94
N GLY A 16 -56.57 -12.02 -34.07
CA GLY A 16 -55.11 -11.71 -34.08
C GLY A 16 -54.79 -10.28 -33.64
N LEU A 17 -55.71 -9.34 -33.77
CA LEU A 17 -55.51 -7.95 -33.39
C LEU A 17 -55.81 -7.64 -31.89
N SER A 18 -56.45 -8.57 -31.18
CA SER A 18 -56.77 -8.42 -29.76
C SER A 18 -55.69 -8.96 -28.79
N ILE A 19 -54.53 -9.46 -29.28
CA ILE A 19 -53.45 -9.99 -28.45
C ILE A 19 -52.28 -8.99 -28.34
N GLN A 20 -52.43 -7.76 -28.76
CA GLN A 20 -51.47 -6.70 -28.42
C GLN A 20 -51.76 -6.12 -27.05
N GLY A 21 -51.71 -6.95 -26.04
CA GLY A 21 -51.60 -6.52 -24.68
C GLY A 21 -50.17 -5.94 -24.52
N CYS A 22 -50.03 -4.63 -24.39
CA CYS A 22 -48.81 -4.02 -23.86
C CYS A 22 -48.62 -4.57 -22.45
N ILE A 23 -47.90 -5.68 -22.33
CA ILE A 23 -47.33 -6.05 -21.02
C ILE A 23 -46.23 -5.02 -20.75
N LYS A 24 -46.57 -3.99 -19.97
CA LYS A 24 -45.51 -3.17 -19.32
C LYS A 24 -44.89 -4.05 -18.26
N ASP A 25 -43.83 -4.76 -18.63
CA ASP A 25 -43.04 -5.49 -17.68
C ASP A 25 -42.33 -4.47 -16.80
N HIS A 26 -42.67 -4.45 -15.53
CA HIS A 26 -41.94 -3.70 -14.50
C HIS A 26 -40.86 -4.61 -13.97
N CYS A 27 -39.61 -4.27 -14.28
CA CYS A 27 -38.44 -4.90 -13.70
C CYS A 27 -38.05 -4.16 -12.44
N THR A 28 -37.66 -4.91 -11.42
CA THR A 28 -37.02 -4.37 -10.22
C THR A 28 -35.53 -4.71 -10.25
N GLN A 29 -34.68 -3.71 -10.13
CA GLN A 29 -33.24 -3.92 -10.01
C GLN A 29 -32.74 -3.37 -8.69
N THR A 30 -32.00 -4.20 -7.93
CA THR A 30 -31.38 -3.80 -6.69
C THR A 30 -29.95 -3.41 -6.95
N TYR A 31 -29.58 -2.22 -6.52
CA TYR A 31 -28.23 -1.69 -6.58
C TYR A 31 -27.67 -1.59 -5.18
N SER A 32 -26.42 -2.03 -5.00
CA SER A 32 -25.67 -1.76 -3.78
C SER A 32 -24.81 -0.50 -3.95
N TYR A 33 -24.79 0.37 -2.96
CA TYR A 33 -23.96 1.56 -2.94
C TYR A 33 -23.37 1.76 -1.54
N PHE A 34 -22.28 2.54 -1.46
CA PHE A 34 -21.57 2.83 -0.21
C PHE A 34 -21.74 4.30 0.15
N VAL A 35 -22.02 4.54 1.42
CA VAL A 35 -22.19 5.88 1.99
C VAL A 35 -21.02 6.13 2.95
N PRO A 36 -20.27 7.23 2.80
CA PRO A 36 -19.18 7.56 3.70
C PRO A 36 -19.64 7.87 5.12
N VAL A 37 -18.85 7.43 6.10
CA VAL A 37 -19.02 7.79 7.50
C VAL A 37 -17.93 8.81 7.85
N TYR A 38 -18.35 10.00 8.24
CA TYR A 38 -17.44 11.08 8.58
C TYR A 38 -17.16 11.13 10.08
N LYS A 39 -15.95 11.57 10.43
CA LYS A 39 -15.57 12.07 11.75
C LYS A 39 -14.82 13.37 11.61
N THR A 40 -14.82 14.20 12.66
CA THR A 40 -13.95 15.37 12.71
C THR A 40 -12.50 14.96 12.95
N THR A 41 -11.57 15.82 12.59
CA THR A 41 -10.13 15.58 12.85
C THR A 41 -9.87 15.51 14.35
N GLU A 42 -10.58 16.29 15.17
CA GLU A 42 -10.48 16.26 16.64
C GLU A 42 -10.94 14.91 17.21
N GLU A 43 -12.06 14.36 16.69
CA GLU A 43 -12.53 13.02 17.11
C GLU A 43 -11.51 11.93 16.77
N VAL A 44 -10.84 12.04 15.63
CA VAL A 44 -9.78 11.10 15.23
C VAL A 44 -8.57 11.22 16.16
N ARG A 45 -8.09 12.44 16.39
CA ARG A 45 -6.93 12.71 17.28
C ARG A 45 -7.16 12.22 18.71
N ALA A 46 -8.38 12.39 19.23
CA ALA A 46 -8.76 11.93 20.57
C ALA A 46 -8.73 10.39 20.73
N ASN A 47 -8.75 9.65 19.63
CA ASN A 47 -8.69 8.18 19.63
C ASN A 47 -7.27 7.62 19.49
N ILE A 48 -6.24 8.45 19.34
CA ILE A 48 -4.85 7.99 19.26
C ILE A 48 -4.36 7.60 20.64
N LYS A 49 -4.11 6.32 20.86
CA LYS A 49 -3.70 5.79 22.17
C LYS A 49 -3.08 4.39 22.10
N SER A 50 -2.22 4.07 23.05
CA SER A 50 -1.73 2.73 23.26
C SER A 50 -2.75 1.88 24.01
N ASN A 51 -2.91 0.63 23.60
CA ASN A 51 -3.84 -0.35 24.16
C ASN A 51 -3.16 -1.71 24.35
N ALA A 52 -3.86 -2.61 25.08
CA ALA A 52 -3.48 -4.01 25.12
C ALA A 52 -3.39 -4.61 23.71
N PRO A 53 -2.60 -5.68 23.51
CA PRO A 53 -2.50 -6.34 22.21
C PRO A 53 -3.86 -6.87 21.78
N ARG A 54 -4.14 -6.81 20.51
CA ARG A 54 -5.33 -7.39 19.88
C ARG A 54 -4.92 -8.38 18.78
N GLU A 55 -5.86 -9.21 18.35
CA GLU A 55 -5.67 -10.05 17.18
C GLU A 55 -5.48 -9.16 15.94
N MET A 56 -4.59 -9.58 15.07
CA MET A 56 -4.33 -8.94 13.79
C MET A 56 -5.43 -9.34 12.79
N GLU A 57 -6.08 -8.39 12.16
CA GLU A 57 -7.08 -8.65 11.13
C GLU A 57 -6.48 -8.57 9.73
N ARG A 58 -5.45 -7.73 9.57
CA ARG A 58 -4.82 -7.47 8.29
C ARG A 58 -3.39 -7.02 8.47
N THR A 59 -2.49 -7.53 7.66
CA THR A 59 -1.11 -7.06 7.62
C THR A 59 -0.98 -5.85 6.71
N GLY A 60 -0.18 -4.90 7.13
CA GLY A 60 0.22 -3.73 6.37
C GLY A 60 1.74 -3.58 6.37
N LYS A 61 2.20 -2.36 6.53
CA LYS A 61 3.63 -2.01 6.49
C LYS A 61 4.38 -2.49 7.73
N LEU A 62 5.66 -2.74 7.51
CA LEU A 62 6.57 -3.32 8.49
C LEU A 62 7.70 -2.34 8.80
N TYR A 63 8.04 -2.20 10.07
CA TYR A 63 9.21 -1.42 10.52
C TYR A 63 9.90 -2.14 11.68
N ILE A 64 11.24 -2.19 11.66
CA ILE A 64 12.03 -2.88 12.69
C ILE A 64 12.85 -1.85 13.47
N ARG A 65 12.81 -1.95 14.79
CA ARG A 65 13.68 -1.16 15.66
C ARG A 65 14.10 -1.99 16.87
N GLY A 66 15.39 -2.30 16.96
CA GLY A 66 15.91 -3.17 18.00
C GLY A 66 15.21 -4.53 17.99
N ASN A 67 14.67 -4.93 19.14
CA ASN A 67 13.93 -6.19 19.29
C ASN A 67 12.43 -6.04 19.00
N TYR A 68 11.96 -4.88 18.56
CA TYR A 68 10.55 -4.68 18.28
C TYR A 68 10.28 -4.61 16.78
N ILE A 69 9.21 -5.28 16.39
CA ILE A 69 8.61 -5.14 15.08
C ILE A 69 7.35 -4.28 15.24
N PHE A 70 7.25 -3.23 14.46
CA PHE A 70 6.08 -2.39 14.32
C PHE A 70 5.38 -2.83 13.04
N LEU A 71 4.19 -3.38 13.16
CA LEU A 71 3.42 -3.86 12.01
C LEU A 71 2.13 -3.07 11.90
N ASN A 72 1.99 -2.32 10.82
CA ASN A 72 0.80 -1.54 10.54
C ASN A 72 -0.38 -2.48 10.26
N GLU A 73 -1.53 -2.12 10.80
CA GLU A 73 -2.83 -2.59 10.36
C GLU A 73 -3.55 -1.40 9.71
N VAL A 74 -3.68 -1.47 8.39
CA VAL A 74 -4.11 -0.33 7.56
C VAL A 74 -5.40 0.30 8.06
N ASP A 75 -5.40 1.64 8.14
CA ASP A 75 -6.48 2.49 8.65
C ASP A 75 -6.81 2.32 10.15
N LYS A 76 -6.14 1.40 10.85
CA LYS A 76 -6.43 1.07 12.26
C LYS A 76 -5.32 1.51 13.22
N GLY A 77 -4.05 1.26 12.86
CA GLY A 77 -2.91 1.58 13.72
C GLY A 77 -1.76 0.58 13.61
N ILE A 78 -1.04 0.36 14.71
CA ILE A 78 0.24 -0.33 14.70
C ILE A 78 0.29 -1.39 15.80
N HIS A 79 0.54 -2.64 15.44
CA HIS A 79 0.89 -3.71 16.37
C HIS A 79 2.35 -3.58 16.79
N ILE A 80 2.60 -3.73 18.08
CA ILE A 80 3.95 -3.80 18.64
C ILE A 80 4.24 -5.26 18.96
N ILE A 81 5.24 -5.81 18.29
CA ILE A 81 5.64 -7.20 18.43
C ILE A 81 7.01 -7.26 19.07
N ASP A 82 7.11 -7.87 20.25
CA ASP A 82 8.38 -8.22 20.86
C ASP A 82 8.98 -9.42 20.11
N ASN A 83 10.11 -9.18 19.46
CA ASN A 83 10.87 -10.14 18.66
C ASN A 83 12.25 -10.44 19.28
N ALA A 84 12.44 -10.23 20.57
CA ALA A 84 13.68 -10.57 21.26
C ALA A 84 14.05 -12.05 21.07
N ILE A 85 13.03 -12.91 20.89
CA ILE A 85 13.18 -14.34 20.55
C ILE A 85 12.47 -14.58 19.21
N PRO A 86 13.19 -14.55 18.05
CA PRO A 86 12.57 -14.68 16.74
C PRO A 86 11.78 -15.97 16.50
N THR A 87 12.08 -17.04 17.25
CA THR A 87 11.30 -18.29 17.21
C THR A 87 10.01 -18.25 18.01
N ALA A 88 9.80 -17.20 18.83
CA ALA A 88 8.63 -17.02 19.69
C ALA A 88 8.22 -15.54 19.82
N PRO A 89 7.96 -14.83 18.70
CA PRO A 89 7.57 -13.42 18.73
C PRO A 89 6.21 -13.26 19.42
N LYS A 90 6.02 -12.13 20.09
CA LYS A 90 4.79 -11.85 20.85
C LYS A 90 4.20 -10.51 20.45
N ASN A 91 2.95 -10.48 20.05
CA ASN A 91 2.19 -9.23 19.96
C ASN A 91 1.93 -8.73 21.38
N VAL A 92 2.49 -7.58 21.75
CA VAL A 92 2.51 -7.10 23.14
C VAL A 92 1.73 -5.81 23.37
N ALA A 93 1.44 -5.04 22.32
CA ALA A 93 0.60 -3.86 22.39
C ALA A 93 0.01 -3.53 21.01
N PHE A 94 -1.00 -2.67 21.02
CA PHE A 94 -1.54 -2.05 19.81
C PHE A 94 -1.68 -0.54 20.02
N ILE A 95 -1.19 0.26 19.09
CA ILE A 95 -1.40 1.70 19.09
C ILE A 95 -2.51 2.01 18.11
N ASP A 96 -3.68 2.47 18.62
CA ASP A 96 -4.74 2.98 17.76
C ASP A 96 -4.30 4.29 17.11
N ILE A 97 -4.24 4.31 15.79
CA ILE A 97 -3.98 5.48 14.97
C ILE A 97 -4.94 5.41 13.78
N PRO A 98 -6.17 5.94 13.92
CA PRO A 98 -7.15 5.87 12.84
C PRO A 98 -6.61 6.52 11.56
N GLY A 99 -6.79 5.84 10.43
CA GLY A 99 -6.32 6.29 9.13
C GLY A 99 -4.83 6.11 8.89
N ASN A 100 -4.11 5.36 9.76
CA ASN A 100 -2.69 5.10 9.58
C ASN A 100 -2.42 4.19 8.38
N MET A 101 -1.54 4.62 7.51
CA MET A 101 -1.08 3.87 6.34
C MET A 101 0.42 3.58 6.37
N ASP A 102 1.22 4.47 7.02
CA ASP A 102 2.66 4.30 7.08
C ASP A 102 3.26 4.84 8.37
N MET A 103 4.52 4.49 8.60
CA MET A 103 5.27 4.89 9.79
C MET A 103 6.77 4.89 9.54
N ALA A 104 7.49 5.65 10.38
CA ALA A 104 8.94 5.55 10.50
C ALA A 104 9.37 5.74 11.96
N VAL A 105 10.52 5.22 12.33
CA VAL A 105 11.04 5.33 13.69
C VAL A 105 12.45 5.92 13.70
N LYS A 106 12.68 6.89 14.59
CA LYS A 106 14.01 7.42 14.90
C LYS A 106 14.26 7.40 16.41
N GLY A 107 15.22 6.60 16.84
CA GLY A 107 15.48 6.43 18.27
C GLY A 107 14.24 5.94 19.01
N ASN A 108 13.72 6.72 19.94
CA ASN A 108 12.51 6.43 20.72
C ASN A 108 11.27 7.18 20.21
N THR A 109 11.30 7.68 18.99
CA THR A 109 10.19 8.44 18.41
C THR A 109 9.63 7.72 17.18
N LEU A 110 8.34 7.47 17.20
CA LEU A 110 7.56 6.95 16.08
C LEU A 110 6.86 8.12 15.39
N TYR A 111 6.96 8.18 14.08
CA TYR A 111 6.20 9.06 13.19
C TYR A 111 5.22 8.22 12.41
N ALA A 112 3.97 8.65 12.36
CA ALA A 112 2.91 7.94 11.65
C ALA A 112 1.93 8.93 11.04
N ASP A 113 1.31 8.60 9.92
CA ASP A 113 0.19 9.38 9.42
C ASP A 113 -1.11 9.01 10.17
N ALA A 114 -2.01 9.97 10.29
CA ALA A 114 -3.37 9.77 10.77
C ALA A 114 -4.29 10.62 9.88
N TYR A 115 -4.78 10.04 8.81
CA TYR A 115 -5.50 10.73 7.74
C TYR A 115 -4.65 11.87 7.13
N THR A 116 -4.93 13.10 7.51
CA THR A 116 -4.23 14.30 6.98
C THR A 116 -3.09 14.78 7.87
N ASP A 117 -2.93 14.21 9.06
CA ASP A 117 -1.98 14.67 10.06
C ASP A 117 -0.74 13.78 10.13
N LEU A 118 0.40 14.35 10.50
CA LEU A 118 1.56 13.60 10.97
C LEU A 118 1.55 13.55 12.50
N ILE A 119 1.48 12.34 13.04
CA ILE A 119 1.49 12.07 14.47
C ILE A 119 2.88 11.66 14.91
N THR A 120 3.32 12.20 16.05
CA THR A 120 4.58 11.85 16.69
C THR A 120 4.30 11.22 18.04
N LEU A 121 4.87 10.03 18.28
CA LEU A 121 4.71 9.31 19.55
C LEU A 121 6.07 9.02 20.17
N ASP A 122 6.16 9.20 21.48
CA ASP A 122 7.26 8.67 22.29
C ASP A 122 7.02 7.17 22.51
N ILE A 123 7.95 6.36 22.06
CA ILE A 123 7.99 4.90 22.19
C ILE A 123 9.19 4.45 23.05
N THR A 124 9.62 5.27 24.00
CA THR A 124 10.65 4.88 25.00
C THR A 124 10.20 3.62 25.72
N ASP A 125 8.92 3.56 26.09
CA ASP A 125 8.20 2.34 26.43
C ASP A 125 7.19 2.04 25.30
N PRO A 126 7.47 1.09 24.40
CA PRO A 126 6.58 0.77 23.29
C PRO A 126 5.18 0.29 23.72
N LEU A 127 5.06 -0.26 24.94
CA LEU A 127 3.77 -0.72 25.47
C LEU A 127 2.89 0.43 25.96
N ASN A 128 3.48 1.59 26.21
CA ASN A 128 2.82 2.80 26.71
C ASN A 128 3.16 4.01 25.85
N ALA A 129 3.07 3.85 24.53
CA ALA A 129 3.34 4.93 23.58
C ALA A 129 2.43 6.14 23.85
N ARG A 130 3.02 7.37 23.75
CA ARG A 130 2.33 8.62 24.04
C ARG A 130 2.51 9.61 22.92
N THR A 131 1.43 10.23 22.47
CA THR A 131 1.49 11.32 21.50
C THR A 131 2.25 12.51 22.10
N THR A 132 3.27 12.98 21.38
CA THR A 132 4.09 14.13 21.79
C THR A 132 3.84 15.36 20.92
N ALA A 133 3.51 15.17 19.65
CA ALA A 133 3.18 16.26 18.74
C ALA A 133 2.24 15.76 17.62
N ILE A 134 1.52 16.72 17.04
CA ILE A 134 0.71 16.54 15.83
C ILE A 134 1.07 17.71 14.90
N VAL A 135 1.50 17.39 13.68
CA VAL A 135 1.59 18.37 12.59
C VAL A 135 0.30 18.27 11.80
N GLU A 136 -0.57 19.23 12.01
CA GLU A 136 -1.89 19.27 11.41
C GLU A 136 -1.81 19.50 9.91
N ASN A 137 -2.65 18.80 9.14
CA ASN A 137 -2.77 18.96 7.70
C ASN A 137 -1.41 18.81 6.95
N ALA A 138 -0.56 17.92 7.47
CA ALA A 138 0.72 17.58 6.85
C ALA A 138 0.53 16.89 5.48
N PHE A 139 -0.60 16.22 5.28
CA PHE A 139 -0.99 15.46 4.10
C PHE A 139 -2.37 15.89 3.60
N PRO A 140 -2.54 17.10 3.06
CA PRO A 140 -3.83 17.73 2.80
C PRO A 140 -4.69 16.99 1.75
N PHE A 141 -4.05 16.19 0.91
CA PHE A 141 -4.71 15.50 -0.21
C PHE A 141 -4.77 14.00 0.01
N ARG A 142 -5.41 13.57 1.10
CA ARG A 142 -5.71 12.15 1.23
C ARG A 142 -6.71 11.74 0.16
N GLN A 143 -6.34 10.79 -0.67
CA GLN A 143 -7.23 10.23 -1.67
C GLN A 143 -8.21 9.26 -1.00
N TYR A 144 -9.50 9.53 -1.22
CA TYR A 144 -10.58 8.62 -0.88
C TYR A 144 -11.15 8.01 -2.14
N TYR A 145 -11.81 6.88 -1.99
CA TYR A 145 -12.44 6.21 -3.10
C TYR A 145 -13.53 7.09 -3.75
N GLY A 146 -13.66 7.06 -5.08
CA GLY A 146 -14.75 7.71 -5.81
C GLY A 146 -14.70 9.24 -5.85
N THR A 147 -13.51 9.88 -5.81
CA THR A 147 -13.37 11.34 -5.89
C THR A 147 -14.07 12.12 -4.76
N PHE A 148 -14.20 11.51 -3.59
CA PHE A 148 -14.72 12.21 -2.42
C PHE A 148 -13.64 13.07 -1.79
N TYR A 149 -13.95 14.34 -1.60
CA TYR A 149 -13.08 15.30 -0.93
C TYR A 149 -13.86 15.92 0.23
N PRO A 150 -13.80 15.36 1.45
CA PRO A 150 -14.38 16.01 2.60
C PRO A 150 -13.73 17.38 2.83
N ASP A 151 -14.43 18.28 3.48
CA ASP A 151 -13.81 19.52 3.93
C ASP A 151 -12.68 19.22 4.94
N ASN A 152 -11.73 20.17 5.10
CA ASN A 152 -10.54 19.97 5.92
C ASN A 152 -10.82 19.71 7.42
N SER A 153 -12.07 19.84 7.87
CA SER A 153 -12.47 19.59 9.26
C SER A 153 -12.92 18.14 9.49
N LYS A 154 -13.08 17.35 8.42
CA LYS A 154 -13.61 16.00 8.47
C LYS A 154 -12.77 15.02 7.64
N VAL A 155 -12.84 13.76 8.03
CA VAL A 155 -12.25 12.63 7.32
C VAL A 155 -13.28 11.52 7.16
N ILE A 156 -13.16 10.71 6.12
CA ILE A 156 -13.98 9.51 5.93
C ILE A 156 -13.31 8.37 6.67
N VAL A 157 -13.99 7.82 7.67
CA VAL A 157 -13.46 6.77 8.55
C VAL A 157 -13.98 5.37 8.23
N ASP A 158 -15.09 5.29 7.49
CA ASP A 158 -15.73 4.03 7.13
C ASP A 158 -16.70 4.23 5.96
N TRP A 159 -17.18 3.11 5.41
CA TRP A 159 -18.16 3.07 4.34
C TRP A 159 -19.27 2.08 4.67
N VAL A 160 -20.51 2.57 4.74
CA VAL A 160 -21.67 1.72 5.01
C VAL A 160 -22.33 1.32 3.71
N LYS A 161 -22.37 0.00 3.44
CA LYS A 161 -23.10 -0.56 2.31
C LYS A 161 -24.61 -0.35 2.52
N ARG A 162 -25.28 0.12 1.49
CA ARG A 162 -26.73 0.22 1.42
C ARG A 162 -27.23 -0.36 0.10
N ASP A 163 -28.42 -0.97 0.14
CA ASP A 163 -29.07 -1.47 -1.05
C ASP A 163 -30.31 -0.61 -1.33
N THR A 164 -30.54 -0.31 -2.59
CA THR A 164 -31.76 0.35 -3.08
C THR A 164 -32.36 -0.44 -4.23
N THR A 165 -33.66 -0.59 -4.23
CA THR A 165 -34.41 -1.28 -5.31
C THR A 165 -35.18 -0.24 -6.09
N VAL A 166 -34.93 -0.19 -7.39
CA VAL A 166 -35.57 0.75 -8.31
C VAL A 166 -36.46 -0.03 -9.28
N ASN A 167 -37.68 0.44 -9.49
CA ASN A 167 -38.57 -0.07 -10.54
C ASN A 167 -38.20 0.58 -11.87
N MET A 168 -37.99 -0.21 -12.90
CA MET A 168 -37.60 0.23 -14.24
C MET A 168 -38.51 -0.39 -15.29
N ASP A 169 -38.66 0.28 -16.43
CA ASP A 169 -39.25 -0.37 -17.64
C ASP A 169 -38.21 -1.34 -18.24
N CYS A 170 -38.55 -2.60 -18.37
CA CYS A 170 -37.65 -3.68 -18.82
C CYS A 170 -37.07 -3.49 -20.23
N GLY A 171 -37.56 -2.53 -21.01
CA GLY A 171 -37.14 -2.30 -22.40
C GLY A 171 -35.98 -1.29 -22.57
N ASN A 172 -35.66 -0.52 -21.56
CA ASN A 172 -34.61 0.49 -21.62
C ASN A 172 -33.52 0.16 -20.59
N GLY A 173 -32.48 -0.56 -21.01
CA GLY A 173 -31.27 -0.81 -20.22
C GLY A 173 -30.43 0.44 -19.95
N GLY A 174 -31.06 1.61 -19.80
CA GLY A 174 -30.43 2.87 -19.48
C GLY A 174 -30.30 3.04 -17.96
N PHE A 175 -29.10 3.28 -17.52
CA PHE A 175 -28.74 3.66 -16.15
C PHE A 175 -29.30 5.05 -15.81
N PHE A 176 -30.60 5.14 -15.52
CA PHE A 176 -31.25 6.42 -15.21
C PHE A 176 -32.06 6.32 -13.91
N GLY A 177 -31.59 7.00 -12.86
CA GLY A 177 -32.43 7.23 -11.69
C GLY A 177 -31.74 7.53 -10.36
N ILE A 178 -30.45 7.31 -10.22
CA ILE A 178 -29.71 7.79 -9.04
C ILE A 178 -28.84 8.95 -9.50
N ASP A 179 -29.20 10.15 -9.07
CA ASP A 179 -28.38 11.34 -9.30
C ASP A 179 -27.16 11.27 -8.37
N LEU A 180 -26.12 10.57 -8.81
CA LEU A 180 -24.88 10.40 -8.07
C LEU A 180 -24.15 11.73 -7.81
N ASN A 181 -24.52 12.79 -8.54
CA ASN A 181 -23.98 14.13 -8.31
C ASN A 181 -24.54 14.81 -7.05
N LYS A 182 -25.61 14.27 -6.47
CA LYS A 182 -26.25 14.79 -5.26
C LYS A 182 -26.12 13.89 -4.04
N SER A 183 -25.69 12.64 -4.21
CA SER A 183 -25.45 11.69 -3.12
C SER A 183 -23.96 11.47 -2.95
N GLU A 184 -23.44 11.73 -1.76
CA GLU A 184 -22.09 11.30 -1.36
C GLU A 184 -22.05 9.77 -1.25
N ALA A 185 -22.15 9.06 -2.39
CA ALA A 185 -22.25 7.60 -2.44
C ALA A 185 -21.66 7.06 -3.76
N PHE A 186 -21.13 5.86 -3.76
CA PHE A 186 -20.60 5.19 -4.96
C PHE A 186 -21.15 3.75 -5.12
N MET A 187 -21.11 3.22 -6.34
CA MET A 187 -21.70 1.92 -6.70
C MET A 187 -20.76 0.75 -6.41
N TYR A 188 -21.33 -0.43 -6.13
CA TYR A 188 -20.61 -1.63 -5.68
C TYR A 188 -19.56 -2.17 -6.67
N ASN A 189 -19.68 -1.92 -7.96
CA ASN A 189 -18.74 -2.47 -8.95
C ASN A 189 -17.27 -2.02 -8.73
N ASP A 190 -17.06 -0.94 -7.98
CA ASP A 190 -15.75 -0.37 -7.71
C ASP A 190 -15.09 -0.93 -6.43
N VAL A 191 -15.83 -1.71 -5.62
CA VAL A 191 -15.37 -2.15 -4.29
C VAL A 191 -14.22 -3.14 -4.33
N ARG A 192 -14.06 -3.90 -5.42
CA ARG A 192 -12.89 -4.79 -5.58
C ARG A 192 -11.57 -4.03 -5.59
N SER A 193 -11.57 -2.76 -5.98
CA SER A 193 -10.38 -1.91 -5.94
C SER A 193 -10.13 -1.28 -4.56
N LEU A 194 -11.12 -1.18 -3.67
CA LEU A 194 -10.90 -0.73 -2.28
C LEU A 194 -9.93 -1.64 -1.52
N ALA A 195 -10.02 -2.95 -1.75
CA ALA A 195 -9.12 -3.92 -1.12
C ALA A 195 -7.69 -3.85 -1.67
N SER A 196 -7.52 -3.37 -2.91
CA SER A 196 -6.20 -3.29 -3.57
C SER A 196 -5.39 -2.05 -3.14
N TYR A 197 -6.06 -0.96 -2.74
CA TYR A 197 -5.37 0.27 -2.31
C TYR A 197 -4.67 0.15 -0.95
N SER A 198 -5.07 -0.83 -0.16
CA SER A 198 -4.64 -0.98 1.23
C SER A 198 -3.47 -1.95 1.44
N THR A 199 -2.98 -2.61 0.39
CA THR A 199 -1.98 -3.68 0.50
C THR A 199 -0.59 -3.30 0.00
N GLN A 200 -0.35 -2.04 -0.39
CA GLN A 200 0.97 -1.61 -0.83
C GLN A 200 1.80 -1.10 0.36
N GLY A 201 2.75 -1.87 0.77
CA GLY A 201 3.71 -1.53 1.82
C GLY A 201 5.08 -2.07 1.52
N SER A 202 6.07 -1.84 1.83
CA SER A 202 7.36 -1.19 2.02
C SER A 202 8.55 -2.08 2.31
N ALA A 203 9.77 -1.83 1.96
CA ALA A 203 10.97 -2.46 2.43
C ALA A 203 12.21 -1.67 2.58
N ASN A 204 13.16 -2.09 3.33
CA ASN A 204 14.56 -1.82 3.16
C ASN A 204 15.54 -2.60 3.97
N ALA A 205 16.64 -2.98 3.38
CA ALA A 205 17.86 -3.23 4.12
C ALA A 205 19.09 -2.93 3.30
N SER A 206 20.08 -2.25 3.87
CA SER A 206 21.43 -2.27 3.39
C SER A 206 22.35 -2.86 4.43
N SER A 207 23.18 -3.79 4.00
CA SER A 207 24.20 -4.41 4.81
C SER A 207 25.36 -3.45 5.04
N SER A 208 25.42 -2.81 6.18
CA SER A 208 26.68 -2.39 6.77
C SER A 208 26.62 -2.59 8.29
N LYS A 209 27.64 -3.21 8.84
CA LYS A 209 27.83 -3.48 10.27
C LYS A 209 28.01 -2.18 11.07
N SER A 210 26.97 -1.39 11.15
CA SER A 210 26.83 -0.36 12.16
C SER A 210 25.37 -0.41 12.59
N VAL A 211 25.14 -0.61 13.87
CA VAL A 211 23.80 -0.46 14.46
C VAL A 211 23.36 0.96 14.14
N SER A 212 22.58 1.10 13.09
CA SER A 212 22.00 2.38 12.73
C SER A 212 21.08 2.80 13.88
N PRO A 213 21.16 4.04 14.38
CA PRO A 213 20.20 4.56 15.35
C PRO A 213 18.80 4.70 14.75
N PHE A 214 18.65 4.40 13.45
CA PHE A 214 17.41 4.42 12.71
C PHE A 214 16.87 3.00 12.59
N GLY A 215 15.57 2.84 12.67
CA GLY A 215 14.93 1.57 12.33
C GLY A 215 14.99 1.32 10.82
N ALA A 216 14.67 0.11 10.42
CA ALA A 216 14.53 -0.28 9.02
C ALA A 216 13.03 -0.42 8.67
N GLY A 217 12.59 0.32 7.69
CA GLY A 217 11.30 0.14 7.02
C GLY A 217 11.45 -0.75 5.79
N GLY A 218 10.38 -1.22 5.24
CA GLY A 218 10.36 -2.06 4.07
C GLY A 218 10.40 -1.33 2.67
N SER A 219 10.58 -1.95 1.39
CA SER A 219 10.79 -1.31 0.03
C SER A 219 9.62 -0.53 -0.52
N MET A 220 8.51 -0.61 0.10
CA MET A 220 7.34 0.12 -0.30
C MET A 220 7.05 1.29 0.66
N ALA A 221 8.03 1.78 1.50
CA ALA A 221 7.82 2.88 2.42
C ALA A 221 7.42 4.17 1.70
N ARG A 222 6.50 4.89 2.29
CA ARG A 222 6.23 6.28 1.97
C ARG A 222 6.95 7.23 2.93
N PHE A 223 7.47 6.70 4.03
CA PHE A 223 8.20 7.44 5.05
C PHE A 223 9.64 6.93 5.13
N ALA A 224 10.59 7.85 5.12
CA ALA A 224 12.01 7.56 5.27
C ALA A 224 12.68 8.55 6.23
N VAL A 225 13.53 8.04 7.11
CA VAL A 225 14.32 8.88 8.01
C VAL A 225 15.77 8.86 7.56
N ALA A 226 16.34 10.03 7.32
CA ALA A 226 17.78 10.20 7.11
C ALA A 226 18.31 11.43 7.83
N GLY A 227 19.36 11.24 8.63
CA GLY A 227 19.94 12.31 9.44
C GLY A 227 18.92 12.93 10.40
N TYR A 228 18.71 14.23 10.27
CA TYR A 228 17.76 15.01 11.08
C TYR A 228 16.45 15.30 10.35
N PHE A 229 16.12 14.52 9.34
CA PHE A 229 14.94 14.73 8.53
C PHE A 229 14.11 13.44 8.39
N LEU A 230 12.80 13.64 8.42
CA LEU A 230 11.81 12.68 7.96
C LEU A 230 11.32 13.16 6.59
N TYR A 231 11.38 12.27 5.63
CA TYR A 231 10.84 12.45 4.28
C TYR A 231 9.60 11.60 4.13
N SER A 232 8.57 12.17 3.54
CA SER A 232 7.38 11.40 3.19
C SER A 232 6.93 11.74 1.78
N VAL A 233 6.45 10.74 1.05
CA VAL A 233 5.87 10.95 -0.27
C VAL A 233 4.36 10.85 -0.21
N THR A 234 3.71 11.73 -0.96
CA THR A 234 2.29 11.66 -1.32
C THR A 234 2.18 11.25 -2.79
N LEU A 235 1.00 11.35 -3.38
CA LEU A 235 0.85 11.04 -4.82
C LEU A 235 1.73 11.90 -5.74
N ASN A 236 2.04 13.14 -5.33
CA ASN A 236 2.73 14.11 -6.19
C ASN A 236 3.89 14.80 -5.50
N ASP A 237 3.98 14.74 -4.17
CA ASP A 237 4.89 15.59 -3.42
C ASP A 237 5.82 14.79 -2.51
N LEU A 238 7.01 15.33 -2.33
CA LEU A 238 7.97 14.97 -1.30
C LEU A 238 7.90 16.03 -0.19
N ASN A 239 7.39 15.63 0.98
CA ASN A 239 7.37 16.44 2.18
C ASN A 239 8.63 16.21 3.00
N VAL A 240 9.21 17.27 3.53
CA VAL A 240 10.44 17.27 4.34
C VAL A 240 10.12 17.84 5.71
N PHE A 241 10.26 17.00 6.73
CA PHE A 241 10.10 17.42 8.12
C PHE A 241 11.46 17.45 8.82
N GLU A 242 11.79 18.56 9.44
CA GLU A 242 12.93 18.63 10.35
C GLU A 242 12.57 17.91 11.65
N ILE A 243 13.44 16.98 12.06
CA ILE A 243 13.31 16.16 13.27
C ILE A 243 14.60 16.19 14.11
N SER A 244 15.33 17.32 14.10
CA SER A 244 16.44 17.55 15.01
C SER A 244 15.98 17.47 16.46
N ARG A 245 14.76 17.91 16.74
CA ARG A 245 13.98 17.62 17.94
C ARG A 245 12.94 16.56 17.63
N PRO A 246 13.25 15.26 17.83
CA PRO A 246 12.43 14.17 17.33
C PRO A 246 10.96 14.24 17.73
N GLN A 247 10.67 14.69 18.94
CA GLN A 247 9.32 14.81 19.47
C GLN A 247 8.56 16.07 19.03
N GLN A 248 9.17 16.92 18.20
CA GLN A 248 8.60 18.19 17.71
C GLN A 248 8.95 18.38 16.23
N PRO A 249 8.47 17.52 15.34
CA PRO A 249 8.73 17.65 13.91
C PRO A 249 8.11 18.94 13.36
N SER A 250 8.75 19.52 12.36
CA SER A 250 8.21 20.69 11.64
C SER A 250 8.34 20.48 10.14
N LEU A 251 7.25 20.66 9.40
CA LEU A 251 7.25 20.65 7.95
C LEU A 251 8.06 21.87 7.47
N THR A 252 9.19 21.63 6.81
CA THR A 252 10.11 22.68 6.36
C THR A 252 10.07 22.88 4.84
N ASN A 253 9.69 21.86 4.10
CA ASN A 253 9.62 21.92 2.64
C ASN A 253 8.60 20.93 2.09
N THR A 254 8.01 21.29 0.96
CA THR A 254 7.17 20.41 0.13
C THR A 254 7.59 20.60 -1.33
N ILE A 255 8.05 19.55 -1.98
CA ILE A 255 8.60 19.57 -3.32
C ILE A 255 7.67 18.73 -4.20
N ASN A 256 7.08 19.35 -5.22
CA ASN A 256 6.36 18.59 -6.23
C ASN A 256 7.36 17.80 -7.08
N ILE A 257 7.24 16.47 -7.08
CA ILE A 257 8.21 15.57 -7.71
C ILE A 257 7.64 14.81 -8.92
N GLY A 258 6.35 14.89 -9.15
CA GLY A 258 5.72 14.24 -10.30
C GLY A 258 4.33 13.71 -10.01
N TRP A 259 3.97 12.60 -10.64
CA TRP A 259 2.65 11.97 -10.55
C TRP A 259 2.77 10.54 -10.07
N ASP A 260 1.75 10.08 -9.33
CA ASP A 260 1.58 8.69 -8.89
C ASP A 260 2.83 8.13 -8.21
N ILE A 261 3.35 8.89 -7.26
CA ILE A 261 4.49 8.50 -6.43
C ILE A 261 4.03 7.47 -5.41
N GLU A 262 4.76 6.37 -5.31
CA GLU A 262 4.37 5.22 -4.49
C GLU A 262 5.30 4.94 -3.33
N THR A 263 6.61 5.03 -3.54
CA THR A 263 7.60 4.56 -2.57
C THR A 263 8.79 5.50 -2.44
N ILE A 264 9.48 5.44 -1.29
CA ILE A 264 10.70 6.19 -1.02
C ILE A 264 11.71 5.30 -0.29
N PHE A 265 12.91 5.22 -0.82
CA PHE A 265 14.02 4.45 -0.29
C PHE A 265 15.24 5.31 -0.02
N PRO A 266 15.67 5.48 1.24
CA PRO A 266 16.88 6.21 1.55
C PRO A 266 18.11 5.29 1.46
N PHE A 267 19.08 5.67 0.63
CA PHE A 267 20.37 5.00 0.61
C PHE A 267 21.50 6.00 0.46
N GLN A 268 22.47 5.92 1.35
CA GLN A 268 23.59 6.87 1.51
C GLN A 268 23.17 8.34 1.42
N GLN A 269 23.29 9.30 1.04
CA GLN A 269 22.73 10.66 0.99
C GLN A 269 21.77 10.86 -0.20
N LYS A 270 21.02 9.82 -0.54
CA LYS A 270 20.07 9.83 -1.65
C LYS A 270 18.70 9.31 -1.21
N LEU A 271 17.69 9.76 -1.93
CA LEU A 271 16.36 9.16 -1.92
C LEU A 271 16.10 8.59 -3.30
N PHE A 272 15.80 7.31 -3.33
CA PHE A 272 15.27 6.62 -4.50
C PHE A 272 13.76 6.61 -4.36
N ILE A 273 13.05 7.19 -5.32
CA ILE A 273 11.60 7.39 -5.26
C ILE A 273 10.97 6.67 -6.42
N GLY A 274 10.16 5.65 -6.13
CA GLY A 274 9.40 4.90 -7.11
C GLY A 274 8.09 5.62 -7.44
N SER A 275 7.72 5.62 -8.72
CA SER A 275 6.46 6.12 -9.22
C SER A 275 5.93 5.21 -10.31
N THR A 276 4.66 5.33 -10.68
CA THR A 276 4.10 4.53 -11.79
C THR A 276 4.78 4.75 -13.14
N THR A 277 5.62 5.76 -13.29
CA THR A 277 6.27 6.12 -14.56
C THR A 277 7.79 6.02 -14.54
N GLY A 278 8.39 5.73 -13.38
CA GLY A 278 9.82 5.62 -13.25
C GLY A 278 10.36 5.83 -11.84
N MET A 279 11.66 5.67 -11.72
CA MET A 279 12.41 5.94 -10.51
C MET A 279 13.05 7.34 -10.59
N TYR A 280 12.89 8.13 -9.52
CA TYR A 280 13.57 9.42 -9.37
C TYR A 280 14.68 9.30 -8.30
N ILE A 281 15.79 10.00 -8.51
CA ILE A 281 16.89 10.05 -7.56
C ILE A 281 17.09 11.49 -7.09
N TYR A 282 16.99 11.70 -5.78
CA TYR A 282 17.19 12.99 -5.14
C TYR A 282 18.39 12.95 -4.19
N SER A 283 19.26 13.96 -4.25
CA SER A 283 20.28 14.18 -3.24
C SER A 283 19.68 14.80 -2.00
N ILE A 284 20.04 14.27 -0.84
CA ILE A 284 19.74 14.82 0.49
C ILE A 284 20.99 15.27 1.23
N SER A 285 22.05 15.64 0.52
CA SER A 285 23.27 16.23 1.10
C SER A 285 22.97 17.50 1.89
N ASN A 286 21.98 18.28 1.43
CA ASN A 286 21.35 19.36 2.18
C ASN A 286 19.97 18.89 2.64
N GLY A 287 19.90 18.16 3.75
CA GLY A 287 18.72 17.41 4.18
C GLY A 287 17.38 18.15 4.07
N GLY A 288 17.33 19.43 4.46
CA GLY A 288 16.08 20.23 4.38
C GLY A 288 15.67 20.63 2.95
N ASN A 289 16.54 20.45 1.96
CA ASN A 289 16.29 20.84 0.59
C ASN A 289 16.77 19.77 -0.41
N PRO A 290 16.06 18.64 -0.55
CA PRO A 290 16.37 17.63 -1.53
C PRO A 290 16.42 18.18 -2.95
N VAL A 291 17.43 17.76 -3.72
CA VAL A 291 17.64 18.19 -5.12
C VAL A 291 17.60 16.98 -6.04
N LYS A 292 16.77 17.05 -7.07
CA LYS A 292 16.72 16.01 -8.10
C LYS A 292 18.05 15.92 -8.83
N GLU A 293 18.65 14.73 -8.87
CA GLU A 293 19.88 14.45 -9.61
C GLU A 293 19.57 13.79 -10.96
N SER A 294 18.71 12.79 -10.94
CA SER A 294 18.37 12.04 -12.16
C SER A 294 17.02 11.35 -12.05
N GLN A 295 16.67 10.66 -13.13
CA GLN A 295 15.51 9.78 -13.21
C GLN A 295 15.78 8.65 -14.20
N PHE A 296 15.12 7.52 -14.00
CA PHE A 296 15.00 6.44 -14.95
C PHE A 296 13.52 6.23 -15.28
N LEU A 297 13.13 6.37 -16.54
CA LEU A 297 11.75 6.19 -16.98
C LEU A 297 11.54 4.76 -17.48
N HIS A 298 10.44 4.16 -17.12
CA HIS A 298 10.02 2.85 -17.61
C HIS A 298 8.54 2.86 -18.00
N VAL A 299 8.05 1.71 -18.48
CA VAL A 299 6.63 1.52 -18.81
C VAL A 299 5.80 1.61 -17.53
N GLN A 300 4.64 2.23 -17.62
CA GLN A 300 3.74 2.44 -16.48
C GLN A 300 3.49 1.14 -15.69
N SER A 301 3.83 1.16 -14.42
CA SER A 301 3.73 0.03 -13.48
C SER A 301 3.84 0.53 -12.03
N CYS A 302 3.46 -0.27 -11.05
CA CYS A 302 3.74 0.06 -9.65
C CYS A 302 5.14 -0.41 -9.25
N ASP A 303 5.91 0.44 -8.54
CA ASP A 303 7.36 0.34 -8.39
C ASP A 303 7.90 0.43 -6.98
N PRO A 304 8.00 -0.64 -6.23
CA PRO A 304 8.98 -0.70 -5.15
C PRO A 304 10.41 -0.62 -5.66
N VAL A 305 11.25 0.18 -4.99
CA VAL A 305 12.66 0.33 -5.31
C VAL A 305 13.54 0.13 -4.09
N ILE A 306 14.64 -0.58 -4.24
CA ILE A 306 15.78 -0.57 -3.31
C ILE A 306 17.06 -0.27 -4.08
N ALA A 307 18.11 0.15 -3.37
CA ALA A 307 19.42 0.39 -3.97
C ALA A 307 20.55 -0.11 -3.08
N ASP A 308 21.65 -0.47 -3.70
CA ASP A 308 22.95 -0.66 -3.05
C ASP A 308 24.00 0.30 -3.66
N GLU A 309 25.27 0.07 -3.43
CA GLU A 309 26.33 0.97 -3.88
C GLU A 309 26.44 1.10 -5.40
N LYS A 310 25.96 0.13 -6.16
CA LYS A 310 26.12 0.07 -7.62
C LYS A 310 24.81 -0.06 -8.37
N TYR A 311 23.80 -0.65 -7.74
CA TYR A 311 22.60 -1.07 -8.42
C TYR A 311 21.34 -0.60 -7.71
N ALA A 312 20.33 -0.27 -8.51
CA ALA A 312 18.96 -0.18 -8.04
C ALA A 312 18.16 -1.38 -8.57
N TYR A 313 17.28 -1.89 -7.72
CA TYR A 313 16.41 -3.03 -8.02
C TYR A 313 14.98 -2.54 -7.94
N VAL A 314 14.25 -2.70 -9.02
CA VAL A 314 12.88 -2.20 -9.16
C VAL A 314 11.96 -3.33 -9.55
N THR A 315 10.94 -3.60 -8.74
CA THR A 315 9.90 -4.56 -9.12
C THR A 315 8.74 -3.82 -9.81
N LEU A 316 8.40 -4.21 -11.02
CA LEU A 316 7.31 -3.67 -11.79
C LEU A 316 6.13 -4.62 -11.79
N ARG A 317 4.95 -4.14 -11.38
CA ARG A 317 3.75 -4.96 -11.24
C ARG A 317 2.57 -4.41 -12.03
N THR A 318 1.84 -5.32 -12.67
CA THR A 318 0.52 -5.03 -13.27
C THR A 318 -0.56 -5.07 -12.20
N GLY A 319 -1.66 -4.35 -12.41
CA GLY A 319 -2.82 -4.40 -11.51
C GLY A 319 -3.85 -3.34 -11.85
N THR A 320 -5.01 -3.37 -11.20
CA THR A 320 -6.13 -2.46 -11.45
C THR A 320 -5.78 -0.98 -11.24
N THR A 321 -4.81 -0.68 -10.39
CA THR A 321 -4.31 0.68 -10.13
C THR A 321 -3.05 1.01 -10.91
N CYS A 322 -2.30 -0.01 -11.34
CA CYS A 322 -0.97 0.14 -11.91
C CYS A 322 -0.95 0.14 -13.45
N ASN A 323 -2.06 0.01 -14.14
CA ASN A 323 -2.25 0.05 -15.61
C ASN A 323 -1.12 -0.56 -16.48
N GLY A 324 -0.15 -1.24 -15.86
CA GLY A 324 1.01 -1.84 -16.51
C GLY A 324 0.65 -3.15 -17.22
N VAL A 325 1.52 -3.58 -18.13
CA VAL A 325 1.36 -4.83 -18.89
C VAL A 325 2.45 -5.85 -18.57
N ASN A 326 3.42 -5.50 -17.72
CA ASN A 326 4.60 -6.31 -17.45
C ASN A 326 4.80 -6.52 -15.93
N ASN A 327 5.06 -7.77 -15.56
CA ASN A 327 5.47 -8.15 -14.21
C ASN A 327 6.94 -8.56 -14.27
N ARG A 328 7.85 -7.75 -13.69
CA ARG A 328 9.28 -8.01 -13.81
C ARG A 328 10.09 -7.35 -12.71
N LEU A 329 11.30 -7.83 -12.52
CA LEU A 329 12.36 -7.18 -11.76
C LEU A 329 13.32 -6.53 -12.75
N GLU A 330 13.53 -5.23 -12.64
CA GLU A 330 14.55 -4.49 -13.37
C GLU A 330 15.74 -4.20 -12.47
N ILE A 331 16.95 -4.37 -12.99
CA ILE A 331 18.19 -4.02 -12.31
C ILE A 331 18.86 -2.91 -13.10
N LEU A 332 19.13 -1.80 -12.43
CA LEU A 332 19.72 -0.62 -13.01
C LEU A 332 21.15 -0.43 -12.49
N ASP A 333 22.07 -0.05 -13.36
CA ASP A 333 23.37 0.51 -12.96
C ASP A 333 23.17 1.94 -12.50
N ILE A 334 23.60 2.23 -11.28
CA ILE A 334 23.58 3.56 -10.66
C ILE A 334 24.99 4.02 -10.23
N ALA A 335 26.05 3.39 -10.75
CA ALA A 335 27.42 3.81 -10.48
C ALA A 335 27.66 5.27 -10.96
N ASP A 336 27.10 5.65 -12.11
CA ASP A 336 26.86 7.05 -12.45
C ASP A 336 25.44 7.45 -12.08
N ILE A 337 25.29 8.05 -10.93
CA ILE A 337 23.99 8.44 -10.38
C ILE A 337 23.21 9.43 -11.25
N ASN A 338 23.91 10.17 -12.13
CA ASN A 338 23.30 11.13 -13.05
C ASN A 338 22.72 10.46 -14.30
N ASN A 339 23.16 9.23 -14.62
CA ASN A 339 22.77 8.50 -15.81
C ASN A 339 22.44 7.02 -15.48
N PRO A 340 21.42 6.75 -14.66
CA PRO A 340 21.01 5.38 -14.35
C PRO A 340 20.61 4.64 -15.63
N SER A 341 21.05 3.40 -15.78
CA SER A 341 20.80 2.62 -17.00
C SER A 341 20.37 1.19 -16.69
N LEU A 342 19.42 0.68 -17.48
CA LEU A 342 18.94 -0.71 -17.32
C LEU A 342 20.03 -1.69 -17.72
N ILE A 343 20.40 -2.60 -16.80
CA ILE A 343 21.32 -3.68 -17.06
C ILE A 343 20.56 -4.94 -17.50
N LYS A 344 19.56 -5.33 -16.70
CA LYS A 344 18.88 -6.61 -16.84
C LYS A 344 17.45 -6.55 -16.40
N THR A 345 16.64 -7.39 -17.05
CA THR A 345 15.24 -7.63 -16.71
C THR A 345 15.03 -9.11 -16.42
N TYR A 346 14.31 -9.42 -15.36
CA TYR A 346 13.90 -10.77 -14.98
C TYR A 346 12.38 -10.84 -14.91
N GLU A 347 11.78 -11.77 -15.65
CA GLU A 347 10.35 -11.97 -15.65
C GLU A 347 9.86 -12.48 -14.30
N MET A 348 8.77 -11.89 -13.80
CA MET A 348 8.09 -12.23 -12.56
C MET A 348 6.61 -12.52 -12.84
N THR A 349 5.88 -12.98 -11.84
CA THR A 349 4.45 -13.26 -12.03
C THR A 349 3.56 -12.19 -11.43
N ASN A 350 3.85 -11.75 -10.20
CA ASN A 350 3.14 -10.69 -9.50
C ASN A 350 4.06 -10.07 -8.44
N PRO A 351 5.17 -9.42 -8.84
CA PRO A 351 6.16 -8.93 -7.89
C PRO A 351 5.63 -7.77 -7.05
N HIS A 352 5.98 -7.79 -5.79
CA HIS A 352 5.67 -6.78 -4.78
C HIS A 352 6.98 -6.25 -4.17
N GLY A 353 7.03 -6.13 -2.84
CA GLY A 353 8.22 -5.68 -2.13
C GLY A 353 9.41 -6.62 -2.28
N LEU A 354 10.61 -6.05 -2.08
CA LEU A 354 11.87 -6.77 -2.20
C LEU A 354 12.84 -6.28 -1.13
N SER A 355 13.85 -7.09 -0.81
CA SER A 355 14.92 -6.76 0.14
C SER A 355 16.21 -7.42 -0.24
N LYS A 356 17.35 -6.83 0.10
CA LYS A 356 18.67 -7.38 -0.18
C LYS A 356 19.54 -7.32 1.08
N ASP A 357 20.19 -8.43 1.40
CA ASP A 357 21.22 -8.53 2.46
C ASP A 357 22.45 -9.24 1.90
N GLY A 358 23.55 -8.49 1.75
CA GLY A 358 24.72 -8.97 1.02
C GLY A 358 24.36 -9.37 -0.42
N ASP A 359 24.68 -10.61 -0.79
CA ASP A 359 24.35 -11.17 -2.10
C ASP A 359 22.97 -11.84 -2.18
N MET A 360 22.23 -11.87 -1.06
CA MET A 360 20.89 -12.45 -1.01
C MET A 360 19.84 -11.42 -1.39
N LEU A 361 19.09 -11.68 -2.46
CA LEU A 361 17.95 -10.86 -2.90
C LEU A 361 16.65 -11.63 -2.69
N PHE A 362 15.74 -11.03 -1.96
CA PHE A 362 14.41 -11.55 -1.66
C PHE A 362 13.38 -10.75 -2.44
N VAL A 363 12.50 -11.42 -3.18
CA VAL A 363 11.42 -10.79 -3.95
C VAL A 363 10.10 -11.45 -3.60
N CYS A 364 9.18 -10.68 -3.09
CA CYS A 364 7.79 -11.10 -2.90
C CYS A 364 7.11 -11.17 -4.26
N ASP A 365 6.65 -12.36 -4.68
CA ASP A 365 5.99 -12.58 -5.99
C ASP A 365 4.50 -12.94 -5.84
N GLY A 366 3.84 -12.30 -4.88
CA GLY A 366 2.42 -12.45 -4.59
C GLY A 366 2.06 -13.89 -4.24
N ILE A 367 1.05 -14.44 -4.91
CA ILE A 367 0.58 -15.83 -4.72
C ILE A 367 1.64 -16.88 -5.09
N ASN A 368 2.68 -16.50 -5.81
CA ASN A 368 3.80 -17.40 -6.16
C ASN A 368 4.88 -17.44 -5.06
N GLY A 369 4.61 -16.82 -3.92
CA GLY A 369 5.46 -16.91 -2.74
C GLY A 369 6.65 -15.97 -2.71
N LEU A 370 7.64 -16.30 -1.89
CA LEU A 370 8.88 -15.56 -1.75
C LEU A 370 9.99 -16.21 -2.59
N LYS A 371 10.49 -15.47 -3.56
CA LYS A 371 11.66 -15.89 -4.35
C LYS A 371 12.93 -15.37 -3.71
N VAL A 372 13.91 -16.25 -3.56
CA VAL A 372 15.22 -15.94 -2.99
C VAL A 372 16.30 -16.21 -4.03
N TYR A 373 17.09 -15.19 -4.34
CA TYR A 373 18.14 -15.25 -5.34
C TYR A 373 19.52 -14.99 -4.73
N ASN A 374 20.55 -15.61 -5.31
CA ASN A 374 21.90 -15.10 -5.21
C ASN A 374 22.08 -14.02 -6.30
N ALA A 375 22.37 -12.80 -5.87
CA ALA A 375 22.54 -11.61 -6.70
C ALA A 375 24.00 -11.11 -6.70
N ALA A 376 24.98 -11.99 -6.49
CA ALA A 376 26.41 -11.66 -6.62
C ALA A 376 26.75 -11.22 -8.06
N ASP A 377 26.10 -11.81 -9.06
CA ASP A 377 26.12 -11.34 -10.45
C ASP A 377 24.70 -10.92 -10.85
N VAL A 378 24.49 -9.62 -10.99
CA VAL A 378 23.19 -9.04 -11.36
C VAL A 378 22.78 -9.34 -12.81
N ASN A 379 23.73 -9.74 -13.68
CA ASN A 379 23.43 -10.16 -15.05
C ASN A 379 22.90 -11.60 -15.12
N ASP A 380 23.09 -12.37 -14.05
CA ASP A 380 22.73 -13.79 -13.97
C ASP A 380 22.30 -14.18 -12.55
N LEU A 381 21.16 -13.60 -12.10
CA LEU A 381 20.56 -13.96 -10.81
C LEU A 381 20.32 -15.46 -10.75
N LYS A 382 20.84 -16.12 -9.72
CA LYS A 382 20.61 -17.54 -9.48
C LYS A 382 19.49 -17.73 -8.48
N LEU A 383 18.37 -18.28 -8.93
CA LEU A 383 17.29 -18.65 -8.02
C LEU A 383 17.80 -19.75 -7.07
N ILE A 384 17.84 -19.44 -5.78
CA ILE A 384 18.21 -20.40 -4.73
C ILE A 384 16.98 -21.24 -4.39
N THR A 385 15.88 -20.57 -4.05
CA THR A 385 14.64 -21.26 -3.70
C THR A 385 13.42 -20.35 -3.91
N THR A 386 12.24 -20.97 -3.98
CA THR A 386 10.95 -20.30 -3.86
C THR A 386 10.22 -20.89 -2.66
N ILE A 387 9.82 -20.04 -1.71
CA ILE A 387 8.97 -20.44 -0.58
C ILE A 387 7.52 -20.28 -1.04
N GLU A 388 6.92 -21.40 -1.41
CA GLU A 388 5.56 -21.48 -1.96
C GLU A 388 4.48 -21.62 -0.88
N GLY A 389 3.21 -21.49 -1.30
CA GLY A 389 2.04 -21.68 -0.42
C GLY A 389 1.75 -20.51 0.50
N ILE A 390 2.36 -19.36 0.25
CA ILE A 390 2.12 -18.09 0.95
C ILE A 390 1.93 -16.98 -0.08
N GLU A 391 0.99 -16.10 0.16
CA GLU A 391 0.84 -14.88 -0.64
C GLU A 391 1.66 -13.77 0.00
N THR A 392 2.72 -13.32 -0.68
CA THR A 392 3.72 -12.41 -0.13
C THR A 392 3.54 -11.00 -0.66
N TYR A 393 3.68 -10.01 0.22
CA TYR A 393 3.55 -8.60 -0.14
C TYR A 393 4.83 -7.81 0.11
N ASP A 394 5.54 -8.12 1.20
CA ASP A 394 6.71 -7.35 1.59
C ASP A 394 7.69 -8.16 2.41
N VAL A 395 8.99 -7.77 2.37
CA VAL A 395 10.05 -8.47 3.07
C VAL A 395 11.09 -7.48 3.59
N ILE A 396 11.57 -7.71 4.82
CA ILE A 396 12.80 -7.11 5.33
C ILE A 396 13.77 -8.24 5.67
N ALA A 397 14.87 -8.31 4.95
CA ALA A 397 15.96 -9.25 5.19
C ALA A 397 17.13 -8.54 5.84
N MET A 398 17.49 -8.95 7.04
CA MET A 398 18.62 -8.40 7.79
C MET A 398 19.10 -9.39 8.86
N ASN A 399 20.40 -9.41 9.12
CA ASN A 399 20.99 -10.24 10.17
C ASN A 399 20.59 -11.72 10.08
N ASN A 400 20.55 -12.27 8.87
CA ASN A 400 20.15 -13.65 8.55
C ASN A 400 18.67 -13.98 8.85
N ILE A 401 17.82 -13.00 9.13
CA ILE A 401 16.38 -13.19 9.32
C ILE A 401 15.61 -12.38 8.26
N ALA A 402 14.75 -13.06 7.50
CA ALA A 402 13.79 -12.45 6.61
C ALA A 402 12.42 -12.37 7.30
N LEU A 403 11.93 -11.16 7.50
CA LEU A 403 10.57 -10.87 7.99
C LEU A 403 9.69 -10.66 6.76
N VAL A 404 8.70 -11.50 6.58
CA VAL A 404 7.85 -11.54 5.38
C VAL A 404 6.41 -11.24 5.76
N VAL A 405 5.87 -10.19 5.19
CA VAL A 405 4.45 -9.82 5.29
C VAL A 405 3.67 -10.63 4.27
N THR A 406 2.65 -11.33 4.72
CA THR A 406 1.83 -12.21 3.90
C THR A 406 0.34 -11.91 4.08
N GLY A 407 -0.51 -12.43 3.20
CA GLY A 407 -1.96 -12.29 3.32
C GLY A 407 -2.56 -12.91 4.58
N ASP A 408 -1.87 -13.86 5.21
CA ASP A 408 -2.34 -14.56 6.39
C ASP A 408 -1.47 -14.35 7.64
N GLY A 409 -0.51 -13.41 7.60
CA GLY A 409 0.28 -13.05 8.77
C GLY A 409 1.68 -12.50 8.51
N LEU A 410 2.49 -12.50 9.56
CA LEU A 410 3.91 -12.18 9.53
C LEU A 410 4.71 -13.45 9.73
N TYR A 411 5.62 -13.76 8.82
CA TYR A 411 6.50 -14.92 8.84
C TYR A 411 7.94 -14.49 9.06
N GLN A 412 8.72 -15.32 9.73
CA GLN A 412 10.15 -15.12 9.92
C GLN A 412 10.92 -16.35 9.41
N TYR A 413 11.89 -16.13 8.54
CA TYR A 413 12.75 -17.17 8.00
C TYR A 413 14.20 -16.90 8.35
N LEU A 414 14.91 -17.94 8.79
CA LEU A 414 16.36 -17.94 8.94
C LEU A 414 17.00 -18.32 7.60
N TYR A 415 17.89 -17.47 7.09
CA TYR A 415 18.64 -17.70 5.85
C TYR A 415 20.16 -17.68 6.04
N ALA A 416 20.64 -17.95 7.27
CA ALA A 416 22.08 -18.04 7.57
C ALA A 416 22.79 -19.11 6.70
N ASP A 417 22.06 -20.16 6.32
CA ASP A 417 22.41 -21.14 5.32
C ASP A 417 21.48 -20.98 4.11
N PRO A 418 21.96 -20.41 3.00
CA PRO A 418 21.14 -20.18 1.81
C PRO A 418 20.54 -21.45 1.20
N ASP A 419 21.21 -22.59 1.36
CA ASP A 419 20.73 -23.88 0.84
C ASP A 419 19.66 -24.52 1.76
N ASN A 420 19.45 -23.97 2.96
CA ASN A 420 18.53 -24.49 3.96
C ASN A 420 17.79 -23.38 4.71
N ILE A 421 16.96 -22.62 3.99
CA ILE A 421 16.14 -21.55 4.57
C ILE A 421 15.03 -22.14 5.44
N GLN A 422 14.96 -21.76 6.71
CA GLN A 422 14.06 -22.37 7.71
C GLN A 422 13.02 -21.37 8.21
N LEU A 423 11.76 -21.79 8.29
CA LEU A 423 10.73 -21.05 8.98
C LEU A 423 10.99 -21.04 10.50
N LEU A 424 11.22 -19.87 11.08
CA LEU A 424 11.41 -19.71 12.53
C LEU A 424 10.08 -19.54 13.26
N SER A 425 9.21 -18.72 12.73
CA SER A 425 7.94 -18.40 13.40
C SER A 425 6.92 -17.79 12.44
N LYS A 426 5.67 -17.74 12.93
CA LYS A 426 4.53 -17.19 12.22
C LYS A 426 3.55 -16.55 13.19
N ILE A 427 3.20 -15.29 12.98
CA ILE A 427 2.08 -14.61 13.64
C ILE A 427 0.95 -14.51 12.63
N LYS A 428 -0.16 -15.18 12.88
CA LYS A 428 -1.31 -15.24 11.96
C LYS A 428 -2.23 -14.04 12.11
N VAL A 429 -2.87 -13.63 11.02
CA VAL A 429 -4.07 -12.81 11.07
C VAL A 429 -5.26 -13.68 11.48
N LYS A 430 -6.27 -13.03 12.09
CA LYS A 430 -7.55 -13.65 12.40
C LYS A 430 -8.24 -14.05 11.11
N GLN A 431 -8.60 -15.29 10.98
CA GLN A 431 -9.47 -15.74 9.90
C GLN A 431 -10.88 -15.22 10.15
N SER A 432 -11.43 -14.44 9.23
CA SER A 432 -12.82 -13.94 9.26
C SER A 432 -13.81 -15.03 8.89
#